data_2d1d4bb46700fd972cd14a9a8bcc2470
#
_entry.id   2d1d4bb46700fd972cd14a9a8bcc2470
#
_cell.length_a   1.000
_cell.length_b   1.000
_cell.length_c   1.000
_cell.angle_alpha   90.00
_cell.angle_beta   90.00
_cell.angle_gamma   90.00
#
_symmetry.space_group_name_H-M   'P 1'
#
loop_
_entity.id
_entity.type
_entity.pdbx_description
1 polymer ?
#
loop_
_entity_poly.entity_id
_entity_poly.type
_entity_poly.pdbx_seq_one_letter_code
_entity_poly.pdbx_strand_id
1 'polypeptide(L)'
;METAIIVLAAGMGKRMDSDLPKVLHEIAGAPLITHVLNTVKNLEPQKVVIVTGHGATEVENKVTQFEPDVTFVKQKIQKGTGHAVNCARSHLKDFKGSTLIVYGDVPFITADTYADILAMKEKNTDMVVLSFNSENPNNYGRLIVDNGELIRIIEAKDANIDELNIKLCNSGVICVDNDLLFDLLNKITNKNANEEYYLTDIVALAYAQNYSIKTVICEEPETLGINTRLELSHAEKVFQEKIRKLAVENGATLIQPETIYFSYDTEIGRDVYIGPNVVFGPGVTVESGAKILPFCHLEGCHISQGSQVGPFARLRPGTELSENVRIGNFVEVKNSIVSQGSKVNHLSYIGDTSIGENSNIGAGTIICNYDGVNKHRTKIGDEVFLGSNTLLVAPVTVGNQSMTATGTIVTKDIPQGDLAIGRTKQENKTGYANKLMKLLKSKKKRKDP
;
A
#
# COMPACT_ATOMS: atom_id res chain seq x y z
N MET A 1 -7.48 15.06 -25.63
CA MET A 1 -6.36 14.59 -26.51
C MET A 1 -6.09 13.13 -26.21
N GLU A 2 -5.87 12.26 -27.23
CA GLU A 2 -5.48 10.87 -26.96
C GLU A 2 -4.08 10.82 -26.35
N THR A 3 -3.91 10.04 -25.29
CA THR A 3 -2.67 9.95 -24.54
C THR A 3 -2.21 8.50 -24.40
N ALA A 4 -0.95 8.24 -24.71
CA ALA A 4 -0.26 7.01 -24.35
C ALA A 4 0.76 7.29 -23.22
N ILE A 5 1.02 6.31 -22.38
CA ILE A 5 1.97 6.43 -21.28
C ILE A 5 3.08 5.38 -21.45
N ILE A 6 4.32 5.81 -21.33
CA ILE A 6 5.48 4.93 -21.21
C ILE A 6 6.01 5.01 -19.78
N VAL A 7 5.99 3.89 -19.05
CA VAL A 7 6.53 3.78 -17.69
C VAL A 7 7.91 3.13 -17.75
N LEU A 8 8.96 3.85 -17.36
CA LEU A 8 10.33 3.34 -17.34
C LEU A 8 10.60 2.56 -16.04
N ALA A 9 10.75 1.26 -16.14
CA ALA A 9 10.98 0.33 -15.03
C ALA A 9 12.15 -0.65 -15.30
N ALA A 10 13.09 -0.29 -16.20
CA ALA A 10 14.16 -1.18 -16.66
C ALA A 10 15.46 -1.09 -15.83
N GLY A 11 15.56 -0.15 -14.90
CA GLY A 11 16.77 0.13 -14.13
C GLY A 11 17.22 -1.02 -13.24
N MET A 12 18.54 -1.26 -13.15
CA MET A 12 19.11 -2.35 -12.33
C MET A 12 19.06 -2.12 -10.82
N GLY A 13 18.88 -0.88 -10.36
CA GLY A 13 18.75 -0.57 -8.93
C GLY A 13 19.95 -0.93 -8.05
N LYS A 14 21.19 -0.98 -8.60
CA LYS A 14 22.41 -1.42 -7.89
C LYS A 14 22.61 -0.78 -6.51
N ARG A 15 22.20 0.49 -6.35
CA ARG A 15 22.32 1.25 -5.09
C ARG A 15 21.31 0.83 -4.01
N MET A 16 20.31 0.00 -4.36
CA MET A 16 19.36 -0.55 -3.39
C MET A 16 19.93 -1.70 -2.58
N ASP A 17 21.04 -2.28 -3.02
CA ASP A 17 21.67 -3.48 -2.41
C ASP A 17 20.63 -4.57 -2.14
N SER A 18 19.98 -5.02 -3.21
CA SER A 18 18.84 -5.94 -3.14
C SER A 18 18.70 -6.75 -4.43
N ASP A 19 18.28 -8.00 -4.29
CA ASP A 19 17.89 -8.84 -5.43
C ASP A 19 16.51 -8.44 -5.99
N LEU A 20 15.67 -7.77 -5.17
CA LEU A 20 14.37 -7.29 -5.59
C LEU A 20 14.55 -6.13 -6.58
N PRO A 21 13.86 -6.15 -7.75
CA PRO A 21 13.84 -5.02 -8.67
C PRO A 21 13.46 -3.71 -7.99
N LYS A 22 14.16 -2.63 -8.30
CA LYS A 22 14.02 -1.33 -7.63
C LYS A 22 12.57 -0.88 -7.51
N VAL A 23 11.81 -0.98 -8.59
CA VAL A 23 10.42 -0.52 -8.67
C VAL A 23 9.43 -1.38 -7.87
N LEU A 24 9.87 -2.53 -7.35
CA LEU A 24 9.07 -3.41 -6.50
C LEU A 24 9.30 -3.18 -5.00
N HIS A 25 10.24 -2.32 -4.60
CA HIS A 25 10.33 -1.89 -3.21
C HIS A 25 9.08 -1.12 -2.83
N GLU A 26 8.62 -1.30 -1.59
CA GLU A 26 7.32 -0.81 -1.14
C GLU A 26 7.43 0.49 -0.33
N ILE A 27 6.45 1.36 -0.53
CA ILE A 27 6.08 2.48 0.33
C ILE A 27 4.63 2.24 0.75
N ALA A 28 4.35 2.35 2.04
CA ALA A 28 3.02 2.16 2.59
C ALA A 28 2.35 0.85 2.14
N GLY A 29 3.13 -0.23 2.02
CA GLY A 29 2.64 -1.56 1.63
C GLY A 29 2.36 -1.76 0.14
N ALA A 30 2.71 -0.80 -0.74
CA ALA A 30 2.61 -0.95 -2.19
C ALA A 30 3.96 -0.72 -2.90
N PRO A 31 4.29 -1.49 -3.96
CA PRO A 31 5.44 -1.24 -4.80
C PRO A 31 5.48 0.17 -5.38
N LEU A 32 6.66 0.75 -5.55
CA LEU A 32 6.84 2.08 -6.15
C LEU A 32 6.08 2.22 -7.47
N ILE A 33 6.20 1.23 -8.35
CA ILE A 33 5.51 1.24 -9.64
C ILE A 33 3.99 1.26 -9.50
N THR A 34 3.43 0.65 -8.45
CA THR A 34 1.97 0.65 -8.19
C THR A 34 1.47 2.07 -7.89
N HIS A 35 2.22 2.86 -7.11
CA HIS A 35 1.88 4.26 -6.86
C HIS A 35 1.84 5.05 -8.17
N VAL A 36 2.85 4.88 -9.04
CA VAL A 36 2.89 5.53 -10.35
C VAL A 36 1.69 5.12 -11.21
N LEU A 37 1.41 3.82 -11.31
CA LEU A 37 0.31 3.29 -12.12
C LEU A 37 -1.05 3.78 -11.62
N ASN A 38 -1.29 3.80 -10.31
CA ASN A 38 -2.51 4.34 -9.73
C ASN A 38 -2.73 5.81 -10.09
N THR A 39 -1.66 6.61 -10.10
CA THR A 39 -1.75 8.03 -10.47
C THR A 39 -2.03 8.21 -11.96
N VAL A 40 -1.29 7.51 -12.83
CA VAL A 40 -1.44 7.67 -14.28
C VAL A 40 -2.74 7.08 -14.83
N LYS A 41 -3.34 6.12 -14.14
CA LYS A 41 -4.65 5.56 -14.49
C LYS A 41 -5.76 6.62 -14.47
N ASN A 42 -5.68 7.58 -13.54
CA ASN A 42 -6.65 8.67 -13.45
C ASN A 42 -6.63 9.60 -14.67
N LEU A 43 -5.63 9.49 -15.53
CA LEU A 43 -5.53 10.24 -16.80
C LEU A 43 -6.28 9.55 -17.95
N GLU A 44 -6.88 8.37 -17.71
CA GLU A 44 -7.61 7.56 -18.68
C GLU A 44 -6.84 7.35 -20.01
N PRO A 45 -5.58 6.87 -19.96
CA PRO A 45 -4.75 6.73 -21.16
C PRO A 45 -5.29 5.62 -22.07
N GLN A 46 -5.20 5.80 -23.41
CA GLN A 46 -5.57 4.77 -24.38
C GLN A 46 -4.58 3.60 -24.40
N LYS A 47 -3.32 3.84 -24.02
CA LYS A 47 -2.28 2.81 -23.93
C LYS A 47 -1.32 3.08 -22.79
N VAL A 48 -0.96 2.01 -22.08
CA VAL A 48 0.13 2.04 -21.09
C VAL A 48 1.16 0.99 -21.48
N VAL A 49 2.40 1.42 -21.73
CA VAL A 49 3.52 0.54 -22.08
C VAL A 49 4.56 0.62 -20.96
N ILE A 50 4.84 -0.50 -20.32
CA ILE A 50 5.84 -0.58 -19.25
C ILE A 50 7.13 -1.17 -19.81
N VAL A 51 8.22 -0.40 -19.72
CA VAL A 51 9.53 -0.86 -20.16
C VAL A 51 10.22 -1.53 -18.99
N THR A 52 10.30 -2.87 -19.02
CA THR A 52 10.97 -3.70 -18.03
C THR A 52 12.40 -4.03 -18.43
N GLY A 53 13.21 -4.49 -17.48
CA GLY A 53 14.62 -4.81 -17.74
C GLY A 53 15.15 -5.88 -16.78
N HIS A 54 15.89 -5.47 -15.75
CA HIS A 54 16.32 -6.36 -14.69
C HIS A 54 15.09 -6.83 -13.89
N GLY A 55 14.98 -8.14 -13.60
CA GLY A 55 13.83 -8.72 -12.88
C GLY A 55 12.50 -8.56 -13.64
N ALA A 56 12.51 -8.51 -14.98
CA ALA A 56 11.33 -8.26 -15.80
C ALA A 56 10.14 -9.16 -15.42
N THR A 57 10.38 -10.47 -15.27
CA THR A 57 9.31 -11.42 -14.93
C THR A 57 8.65 -11.13 -13.58
N GLU A 58 9.42 -10.71 -12.59
CA GLU A 58 8.89 -10.37 -11.27
C GLU A 58 8.06 -9.09 -11.32
N VAL A 59 8.54 -8.06 -12.06
CA VAL A 59 7.81 -6.81 -12.27
C VAL A 59 6.50 -7.07 -13.03
N GLU A 60 6.56 -7.83 -14.11
CA GLU A 60 5.40 -8.18 -14.95
C GLU A 60 4.35 -8.94 -14.13
N ASN A 61 4.76 -9.98 -13.38
CA ASN A 61 3.86 -10.76 -12.53
C ASN A 61 3.19 -9.89 -11.44
N LYS A 62 3.97 -9.00 -10.80
CA LYS A 62 3.42 -8.14 -9.75
C LYS A 62 2.46 -7.11 -10.32
N VAL A 63 2.82 -6.44 -11.42
CA VAL A 63 1.97 -5.42 -12.05
C VAL A 63 0.68 -6.01 -12.60
N THR A 64 0.74 -7.17 -13.26
CA THR A 64 -0.47 -7.82 -13.82
C THR A 64 -1.53 -8.15 -12.76
N GLN A 65 -1.13 -8.32 -11.49
CA GLN A 65 -2.08 -8.51 -10.38
C GLN A 65 -2.94 -7.27 -10.10
N PHE A 66 -2.44 -6.07 -10.39
CA PHE A 66 -3.12 -4.80 -10.15
C PHE A 66 -3.69 -4.19 -11.43
N GLU A 67 -2.95 -4.28 -12.54
CA GLU A 67 -3.28 -3.68 -13.83
C GLU A 67 -3.06 -4.71 -14.96
N PRO A 68 -4.08 -5.52 -15.27
CA PRO A 68 -3.95 -6.58 -16.28
C PRO A 68 -3.87 -6.05 -17.72
N ASP A 69 -4.36 -4.83 -17.98
CA ASP A 69 -4.51 -4.28 -19.35
C ASP A 69 -3.28 -3.48 -19.85
N VAL A 70 -2.13 -3.60 -19.16
CA VAL A 70 -0.90 -2.93 -19.58
C VAL A 70 -0.08 -3.79 -20.54
N THR A 71 0.70 -3.13 -21.40
CA THR A 71 1.62 -3.79 -22.33
C THR A 71 3.04 -3.75 -21.77
N PHE A 72 3.74 -4.87 -21.74
CA PHE A 72 5.14 -4.93 -21.34
C PHE A 72 6.07 -5.01 -22.54
N VAL A 73 7.22 -4.32 -22.43
CA VAL A 73 8.31 -4.43 -23.38
C VAL A 73 9.64 -4.50 -22.64
N LYS A 74 10.52 -5.42 -23.06
CA LYS A 74 11.79 -5.65 -22.35
C LYS A 74 12.95 -4.89 -22.99
N GLN A 75 13.61 -4.05 -22.23
CA GLN A 75 14.92 -3.49 -22.55
C GLN A 75 16.01 -4.53 -22.23
N LYS A 76 16.44 -5.29 -23.25
CA LYS A 76 17.40 -6.39 -23.05
C LYS A 76 18.80 -5.92 -22.62
N ILE A 77 19.24 -4.79 -23.11
CA ILE A 77 20.54 -4.15 -22.82
C ILE A 77 20.26 -2.72 -22.38
N GLN A 78 20.70 -2.36 -21.17
CA GLN A 78 20.52 -1.01 -20.62
C GLN A 78 21.52 -0.04 -21.29
N LYS A 79 21.03 0.67 -22.32
CA LYS A 79 21.80 1.68 -23.07
C LYS A 79 21.29 3.10 -22.83
N GLY A 80 20.69 3.36 -21.69
CA GLY A 80 20.15 4.66 -21.31
C GLY A 80 18.64 4.79 -21.48
N THR A 81 18.11 5.95 -21.04
CA THR A 81 16.67 6.24 -20.97
C THR A 81 16.01 6.41 -22.34
N GLY A 82 16.69 7.06 -23.28
CA GLY A 82 16.21 7.18 -24.66
C GLY A 82 16.09 5.83 -25.36
N HIS A 83 17.06 4.92 -25.13
CA HIS A 83 16.97 3.56 -25.63
C HIS A 83 15.81 2.80 -24.99
N ALA A 84 15.54 3.00 -23.70
CA ALA A 84 14.40 2.38 -23.02
C ALA A 84 13.06 2.80 -23.65
N VAL A 85 12.86 4.12 -23.84
CA VAL A 85 11.67 4.66 -24.54
C VAL A 85 11.54 4.08 -25.96
N ASN A 86 12.66 3.98 -26.70
CA ASN A 86 12.65 3.45 -28.04
C ASN A 86 12.21 1.97 -28.13
N CYS A 87 12.38 1.18 -27.05
CA CYS A 87 11.84 -0.19 -26.99
C CYS A 87 10.31 -0.23 -27.10
N ALA A 88 9.61 0.81 -26.67
CA ALA A 88 8.15 0.89 -26.76
C ALA A 88 7.62 1.21 -28.17
N ARG A 89 8.49 1.61 -29.11
CA ARG A 89 8.11 2.06 -30.46
C ARG A 89 7.13 1.13 -31.20
N SER A 90 7.39 -0.16 -31.17
CA SER A 90 6.55 -1.15 -31.91
C SER A 90 5.11 -1.20 -31.42
N HIS A 91 4.88 -0.87 -30.16
CA HIS A 91 3.55 -0.85 -29.54
C HIS A 91 2.80 0.48 -29.75
N LEU A 92 3.53 1.54 -30.12
CA LEU A 92 3.01 2.89 -30.32
C LEU A 92 3.11 3.39 -31.76
N LYS A 93 3.55 2.58 -32.73
CA LYS A 93 3.79 2.98 -34.13
C LYS A 93 2.54 3.55 -34.82
N ASP A 94 1.35 3.03 -34.49
CA ASP A 94 0.08 3.44 -35.10
C ASP A 94 -0.72 4.39 -34.17
N PHE A 95 -0.15 4.78 -33.03
CA PHE A 95 -0.79 5.67 -32.09
C PHE A 95 -0.62 7.13 -32.56
N LYS A 96 -1.75 7.86 -32.61
CA LYS A 96 -1.79 9.28 -32.98
C LYS A 96 -2.26 10.09 -31.80
N GLY A 97 -1.34 10.75 -31.14
CA GLY A 97 -1.61 11.52 -29.92
C GLY A 97 -0.32 11.87 -29.21
N SER A 98 -0.43 12.20 -27.95
CA SER A 98 0.73 12.54 -27.11
C SER A 98 1.19 11.36 -26.29
N THR A 99 2.50 11.21 -26.16
CA THR A 99 3.12 10.20 -25.29
C THR A 99 3.69 10.88 -24.07
N LEU A 100 3.20 10.50 -22.88
CA LEU A 100 3.72 10.89 -21.59
C LEU A 100 4.71 9.83 -21.09
N ILE A 101 5.95 10.23 -20.83
CA ILE A 101 7.00 9.34 -20.33
C ILE A 101 7.17 9.60 -18.85
N VAL A 102 7.03 8.55 -18.03
CA VAL A 102 7.13 8.60 -16.57
C VAL A 102 8.08 7.55 -16.04
N TYR A 103 8.54 7.71 -14.81
CA TYR A 103 9.48 6.79 -14.16
C TYR A 103 8.80 5.99 -13.08
N GLY A 104 8.98 4.67 -13.09
CA GLY A 104 8.37 3.75 -12.12
C GLY A 104 8.93 3.85 -10.69
N ASP A 105 9.97 4.66 -10.48
CA ASP A 105 10.63 4.93 -9.20
C ASP A 105 10.44 6.36 -8.69
N VAL A 106 9.52 7.13 -9.31
CA VAL A 106 9.12 8.51 -8.89
C VAL A 106 7.63 8.49 -8.53
N PRO A 107 7.26 8.01 -7.32
CA PRO A 107 5.88 7.66 -6.97
C PRO A 107 5.00 8.84 -6.53
N PHE A 108 5.54 10.06 -6.37
CA PHE A 108 4.82 11.15 -5.71
C PHE A 108 4.26 12.21 -6.63
N ILE A 109 4.52 12.14 -7.94
CA ILE A 109 3.93 13.08 -8.91
C ILE A 109 2.41 12.91 -8.86
N THR A 110 1.71 14.04 -8.70
CA THR A 110 0.25 14.03 -8.52
C THR A 110 -0.50 13.93 -9.84
N ALA A 111 -1.77 13.50 -9.79
CA ALA A 111 -2.63 13.50 -10.97
C ALA A 111 -2.84 14.91 -11.52
N ASP A 112 -2.94 15.93 -10.64
CA ASP A 112 -3.07 17.34 -11.03
C ASP A 112 -1.84 17.82 -11.80
N THR A 113 -0.64 17.49 -11.34
CA THR A 113 0.62 17.81 -12.05
C THR A 113 0.68 17.19 -13.44
N TYR A 114 0.26 15.93 -13.58
CA TYR A 114 0.15 15.30 -14.91
C TYR A 114 -0.94 15.96 -15.77
N ALA A 115 -2.07 16.32 -15.19
CA ALA A 115 -3.13 17.03 -15.90
C ALA A 115 -2.66 18.41 -16.42
N ASP A 116 -1.87 19.15 -15.62
CA ASP A 116 -1.26 20.41 -16.05
C ASP A 116 -0.31 20.23 -17.24
N ILE A 117 0.48 19.15 -17.27
CA ILE A 117 1.33 18.80 -18.40
C ILE A 117 0.50 18.58 -19.66
N LEU A 118 -0.57 17.78 -19.56
CA LEU A 118 -1.46 17.47 -20.68
C LEU A 118 -2.19 18.72 -21.17
N ALA A 119 -2.69 19.55 -20.25
CA ALA A 119 -3.35 20.81 -20.57
C ALA A 119 -2.40 21.82 -21.26
N MET A 120 -1.13 21.85 -20.85
CA MET A 120 -0.09 22.67 -21.53
C MET A 120 0.20 22.13 -22.93
N LYS A 121 0.23 20.81 -23.10
CA LYS A 121 0.47 20.15 -24.37
C LYS A 121 -0.63 20.43 -25.40
N GLU A 122 -1.89 20.54 -24.98
CA GLU A 122 -3.04 20.86 -25.85
C GLU A 122 -2.99 22.27 -26.47
N LYS A 123 -2.19 23.19 -25.89
CA LYS A 123 -2.08 24.60 -26.35
C LYS A 123 -1.10 24.80 -27.50
N ASN A 124 -1.13 23.95 -28.53
CA ASN A 124 -0.21 23.97 -29.66
C ASN A 124 1.28 23.92 -29.23
N THR A 125 1.57 23.08 -28.27
CA THR A 125 2.91 22.83 -27.77
C THR A 125 3.35 21.45 -28.23
N ASP A 126 4.52 21.33 -28.85
CA ASP A 126 5.03 20.05 -29.39
C ASP A 126 5.61 19.17 -28.28
N MET A 127 6.20 19.77 -27.24
CA MET A 127 6.81 19.08 -26.10
C MET A 127 6.61 19.86 -24.81
N VAL A 128 6.29 19.15 -23.74
CA VAL A 128 6.22 19.70 -22.37
C VAL A 128 7.16 18.89 -21.46
N VAL A 129 8.00 19.59 -20.71
CA VAL A 129 8.94 19.00 -19.74
C VAL A 129 8.49 19.38 -18.33
N LEU A 130 8.37 18.40 -17.45
CA LEU A 130 8.15 18.67 -16.02
C LEU A 130 9.47 19.01 -15.35
N SER A 131 9.49 20.13 -14.64
CA SER A 131 10.65 20.65 -13.92
C SER A 131 10.29 21.03 -12.49
N PHE A 132 11.29 21.28 -11.67
CA PHE A 132 11.15 21.77 -10.30
C PHE A 132 12.33 22.64 -9.92
N ASN A 133 12.16 23.52 -8.94
CA ASN A 133 13.26 24.29 -8.37
C ASN A 133 13.82 23.58 -7.14
N SER A 134 15.15 23.42 -7.07
CA SER A 134 15.82 22.84 -5.91
C SER A 134 16.92 23.78 -5.39
N GLU A 135 16.99 23.93 -4.07
CA GLU A 135 18.12 24.61 -3.43
C GLU A 135 19.40 23.75 -3.44
N ASN A 136 19.25 22.43 -3.56
CA ASN A 136 20.35 21.47 -3.61
C ASN A 136 20.18 20.53 -4.80
N PRO A 137 20.44 20.99 -6.03
CA PRO A 137 20.12 20.22 -7.25
C PRO A 137 20.86 18.88 -7.41
N ASN A 138 21.95 18.67 -6.66
CA ASN A 138 22.72 17.40 -6.66
C ASN A 138 22.94 16.81 -8.07
N ASN A 139 22.48 15.58 -8.28
CA ASN A 139 22.65 14.81 -9.51
C ASN A 139 21.52 14.98 -10.53
N TYR A 140 20.54 15.86 -10.29
CA TYR A 140 19.49 16.11 -11.28
C TYR A 140 20.04 16.80 -12.54
N GLY A 141 19.43 16.53 -13.69
CA GLY A 141 19.68 17.31 -14.91
C GLY A 141 19.24 18.76 -14.74
N ARG A 142 19.90 19.69 -15.41
CA ARG A 142 19.58 21.13 -15.37
C ARG A 142 18.86 21.55 -16.64
N LEU A 143 17.82 22.35 -16.51
CA LEU A 143 17.16 22.99 -17.65
C LEU A 143 17.88 24.29 -18.00
N ILE A 144 18.37 24.37 -19.23
CA ILE A 144 18.99 25.57 -19.77
C ILE A 144 17.91 26.35 -20.51
N VAL A 145 17.56 27.51 -19.95
CA VAL A 145 16.55 28.42 -20.50
C VAL A 145 17.20 29.69 -20.97
N ASP A 146 16.91 30.14 -22.19
CA ASP A 146 17.31 31.43 -22.75
C ASP A 146 16.09 32.17 -23.29
N ASN A 147 15.96 33.44 -22.96
CA ASN A 147 14.84 34.32 -23.34
C ASN A 147 13.44 33.69 -23.01
N GLY A 148 13.36 32.86 -21.97
CA GLY A 148 12.12 32.18 -21.56
C GLY A 148 11.80 30.90 -22.33
N GLU A 149 12.70 30.45 -23.21
CA GLU A 149 12.56 29.18 -23.94
C GLU A 149 13.51 28.13 -23.42
N LEU A 150 13.02 26.89 -23.27
CA LEU A 150 13.85 25.74 -22.91
C LEU A 150 14.69 25.33 -24.13
N ILE A 151 16.02 25.49 -24.03
CA ILE A 151 16.96 25.15 -25.11
C ILE A 151 17.41 23.70 -25.04
N ARG A 152 17.78 23.24 -23.84
CA ARG A 152 18.29 21.89 -23.61
C ARG A 152 18.22 21.50 -22.14
N ILE A 153 18.34 20.21 -21.88
CA ILE A 153 18.59 19.65 -20.56
C ILE A 153 20.02 19.11 -20.56
N ILE A 154 20.80 19.42 -19.54
CA ILE A 154 22.15 18.89 -19.37
C ILE A 154 22.20 18.01 -18.12
N GLU A 155 22.69 16.79 -18.25
CA GLU A 155 22.88 15.90 -17.11
C GLU A 155 24.02 16.41 -16.22
N ALA A 156 23.89 16.25 -14.88
CA ALA A 156 24.87 16.81 -13.93
C ALA A 156 26.33 16.40 -14.19
N LYS A 157 26.54 15.19 -14.74
CA LYS A 157 27.89 14.68 -15.05
C LYS A 157 28.53 15.35 -16.29
N ASP A 158 27.70 15.88 -17.16
CA ASP A 158 28.14 16.55 -18.40
C ASP A 158 28.11 18.08 -18.26
N ALA A 159 27.56 18.61 -17.13
CA ALA A 159 27.41 20.03 -16.87
C ALA A 159 28.73 20.68 -16.42
N ASN A 160 28.99 21.92 -16.89
CA ASN A 160 30.05 22.75 -16.38
C ASN A 160 29.69 23.42 -15.02
N ILE A 161 30.62 24.17 -14.43
CA ILE A 161 30.43 24.76 -13.09
C ILE A 161 29.26 25.77 -13.06
N ASP A 162 29.08 26.56 -14.09
CA ASP A 162 28.00 27.57 -14.16
C ASP A 162 26.64 26.86 -14.32
N GLU A 163 26.58 25.83 -15.14
CA GLU A 163 25.39 25.00 -15.33
C GLU A 163 24.98 24.24 -14.07
N LEU A 164 25.95 23.76 -13.29
CA LEU A 164 25.68 23.08 -12.00
C LEU A 164 24.99 23.99 -10.96
N ASN A 165 25.18 25.31 -11.06
CA ASN A 165 24.55 26.30 -10.18
C ASN A 165 23.09 26.60 -10.54
N ILE A 166 22.60 26.14 -11.68
CA ILE A 166 21.19 26.31 -12.07
C ILE A 166 20.30 25.50 -11.15
N LYS A 167 19.29 26.17 -10.56
CA LYS A 167 18.34 25.55 -9.61
C LYS A 167 17.15 24.86 -10.28
N LEU A 168 16.85 25.19 -11.54
CA LEU A 168 15.79 24.60 -12.31
C LEU A 168 16.21 23.20 -12.80
N CYS A 169 15.59 22.18 -12.22
CA CYS A 169 15.96 20.78 -12.39
C CYS A 169 14.95 20.01 -13.24
N ASN A 170 15.45 18.99 -13.93
CA ASN A 170 14.64 18.04 -14.69
C ASN A 170 14.07 16.96 -13.78
N SER A 171 12.75 16.76 -13.84
CA SER A 171 12.08 15.62 -13.15
C SER A 171 12.24 14.31 -13.89
N GLY A 172 12.56 14.35 -15.19
CA GLY A 172 12.56 13.21 -16.10
C GLY A 172 11.25 13.04 -16.88
N VAL A 173 10.14 13.59 -16.41
CA VAL A 173 8.83 13.46 -17.08
C VAL A 173 8.76 14.38 -18.30
N ILE A 174 8.41 13.79 -19.44
CA ILE A 174 8.27 14.51 -20.73
C ILE A 174 6.98 14.05 -21.40
N CYS A 175 6.20 15.02 -21.89
CA CYS A 175 5.05 14.78 -22.76
C CYS A 175 5.36 15.35 -24.15
N VAL A 176 5.21 14.55 -25.20
CA VAL A 176 5.59 14.92 -26.56
C VAL A 176 4.69 14.22 -27.57
N ASP A 177 4.48 14.82 -28.76
CA ASP A 177 3.78 14.13 -29.85
C ASP A 177 4.44 12.80 -30.18
N ASN A 178 3.66 11.74 -30.31
CA ASN A 178 4.19 10.39 -30.48
C ASN A 178 5.08 10.24 -31.74
N ASP A 179 4.66 10.80 -32.88
CA ASP A 179 5.45 10.73 -34.10
C ASP A 179 6.77 11.51 -33.94
N LEU A 180 6.71 12.73 -33.38
CA LEU A 180 7.89 13.56 -33.08
C LEU A 180 8.85 12.86 -32.11
N LEU A 181 8.33 12.22 -31.05
CA LEU A 181 9.16 11.49 -30.08
C LEU A 181 10.07 10.49 -30.79
N PHE A 182 9.48 9.63 -31.60
CA PHE A 182 10.25 8.58 -32.25
C PHE A 182 11.15 9.08 -33.37
N ASP A 183 10.83 10.20 -34.00
CA ASP A 183 11.72 10.87 -34.97
C ASP A 183 12.96 11.47 -34.27
N LEU A 184 12.78 12.10 -33.12
CA LEU A 184 13.88 12.64 -32.33
C LEU A 184 14.78 11.54 -31.75
N LEU A 185 14.17 10.44 -31.26
CA LEU A 185 14.91 9.28 -30.72
C LEU A 185 15.82 8.61 -31.76
N ASN A 186 15.54 8.73 -33.08
CA ASN A 186 16.43 8.24 -34.12
C ASN A 186 17.71 9.08 -34.26
N LYS A 187 17.72 10.31 -33.75
CA LYS A 187 18.81 11.30 -33.92
C LYS A 187 19.69 11.42 -32.69
N ILE A 188 19.27 10.90 -31.52
CA ILE A 188 20.11 10.96 -30.31
C ILE A 188 21.36 10.08 -30.47
N THR A 189 22.42 10.50 -29.78
CA THR A 189 23.70 9.79 -29.79
C THR A 189 24.08 9.40 -28.36
N ASN A 190 25.09 8.54 -28.20
CA ASN A 190 25.63 8.17 -26.89
C ASN A 190 27.00 8.83 -26.59
N LYS A 191 27.26 9.98 -27.20
CA LYS A 191 28.51 10.73 -27.00
C LYS A 191 28.42 11.66 -25.76
N ASN A 192 28.38 11.02 -24.57
CA ASN A 192 28.30 11.69 -23.27
C ASN A 192 29.11 10.92 -22.22
N ALA A 193 29.18 11.42 -21.00
CA ALA A 193 29.98 10.88 -19.90
C ALA A 193 29.66 9.41 -19.54
N ASN A 194 28.43 8.94 -19.77
CA ASN A 194 28.00 7.57 -19.47
C ASN A 194 27.97 6.63 -20.70
N GLU A 195 28.26 7.14 -21.91
CA GLU A 195 28.11 6.42 -23.19
C GLU A 195 26.69 5.85 -23.41
N GLU A 196 25.65 6.58 -22.91
CA GLU A 196 24.26 6.18 -22.94
C GLU A 196 23.41 7.07 -23.87
N TYR A 197 22.33 6.55 -24.42
CA TYR A 197 21.33 7.33 -25.14
C TYR A 197 20.42 8.02 -24.14
N TYR A 198 20.66 9.31 -23.88
CA TYR A 198 19.85 10.10 -22.96
C TYR A 198 18.54 10.53 -23.59
N LEU A 199 17.42 10.32 -22.87
CA LEU A 199 16.13 10.85 -23.31
C LEU A 199 16.14 12.38 -23.35
N THR A 200 16.84 13.02 -22.45
CA THR A 200 16.97 14.49 -22.33
C THR A 200 17.52 15.15 -23.58
N ASP A 201 18.29 14.44 -24.42
CA ASP A 201 18.83 14.96 -25.67
C ASP A 201 17.76 15.31 -26.71
N ILE A 202 16.53 14.72 -26.62
CA ILE A 202 15.44 15.07 -27.53
C ILE A 202 15.03 16.54 -27.41
N VAL A 203 15.24 17.18 -26.24
CA VAL A 203 14.89 18.59 -26.01
C VAL A 203 15.75 19.50 -26.88
N ALA A 204 17.06 19.32 -26.87
CA ALA A 204 17.97 20.09 -27.70
C ALA A 204 17.71 19.88 -29.21
N LEU A 205 17.39 18.62 -29.59
CA LEU A 205 17.04 18.29 -30.98
C LEU A 205 15.72 18.92 -31.43
N ALA A 206 14.75 18.99 -30.56
CA ALA A 206 13.46 19.64 -30.81
C ALA A 206 13.65 21.17 -30.96
N TYR A 207 14.39 21.79 -30.03
CA TYR A 207 14.70 23.20 -30.10
C TYR A 207 15.42 23.59 -31.41
N ALA A 208 16.43 22.82 -31.81
CA ALA A 208 17.18 23.05 -33.06
C ALA A 208 16.31 22.93 -34.33
N GLN A 209 15.15 22.27 -34.22
CA GLN A 209 14.18 22.12 -35.33
C GLN A 209 12.99 23.11 -35.20
N ASN A 210 13.06 24.07 -34.27
CA ASN A 210 12.05 25.11 -34.00
C ASN A 210 10.69 24.55 -33.51
N TYR A 211 10.69 23.41 -32.83
CA TYR A 211 9.48 22.91 -32.16
C TYR A 211 9.20 23.73 -30.89
N SER A 212 7.91 23.88 -30.56
CA SER A 212 7.46 24.60 -29.37
C SER A 212 7.66 23.74 -28.13
N ILE A 213 8.55 24.16 -27.22
CA ILE A 213 8.85 23.46 -25.99
C ILE A 213 8.42 24.32 -24.80
N LYS A 214 7.64 23.77 -23.89
CA LYS A 214 7.20 24.43 -22.64
C LYS A 214 7.62 23.62 -21.42
N THR A 215 7.63 24.29 -20.27
CA THR A 215 7.89 23.67 -18.97
C THR A 215 6.68 23.85 -18.05
N VAL A 216 6.37 22.81 -17.28
CA VAL A 216 5.49 22.87 -16.11
C VAL A 216 6.41 22.73 -14.89
N ILE A 217 6.18 23.54 -13.86
CA ILE A 217 6.98 23.53 -12.64
C ILE A 217 6.11 22.92 -11.53
N CYS A 218 6.58 21.85 -10.88
CA CYS A 218 5.94 21.25 -9.72
C CYS A 218 6.77 21.48 -8.44
N GLU A 219 6.21 21.05 -7.32
CA GLU A 219 6.91 21.06 -6.03
C GLU A 219 8.02 19.99 -5.99
N GLU A 220 9.19 20.31 -5.45
CA GLU A 220 10.34 19.40 -5.36
C GLU A 220 10.00 18.03 -4.74
N PRO A 221 9.18 17.91 -3.67
CA PRO A 221 8.83 16.62 -3.08
C PRO A 221 8.10 15.65 -4.03
N GLU A 222 7.42 16.16 -5.06
CA GLU A 222 6.75 15.31 -6.06
C GLU A 222 7.76 14.53 -6.91
N THR A 223 8.95 15.09 -7.12
CA THR A 223 9.97 14.55 -8.03
C THR A 223 10.97 13.61 -7.33
N LEU A 224 10.69 13.23 -6.08
CA LEU A 224 11.58 12.39 -5.29
C LEU A 224 11.77 11.01 -5.94
N GLY A 225 12.90 10.84 -6.61
CA GLY A 225 13.31 9.56 -7.21
C GLY A 225 14.00 8.67 -6.19
N ILE A 226 13.57 7.40 -6.10
CA ILE A 226 14.03 6.47 -5.07
C ILE A 226 15.07 5.52 -5.65
N ASN A 227 16.33 5.65 -5.22
CA ASN A 227 17.47 4.90 -5.73
C ASN A 227 18.24 4.14 -4.65
N THR A 228 18.06 4.51 -3.38
CA THR A 228 18.77 3.95 -2.22
C THR A 228 17.78 3.61 -1.11
N ARG A 229 18.19 2.75 -0.16
CA ARG A 229 17.40 2.44 1.04
C ARG A 229 17.13 3.67 1.92
N LEU A 230 18.05 4.62 1.95
CA LEU A 230 17.88 5.87 2.69
C LEU A 230 16.79 6.74 2.06
N GLU A 231 16.82 6.87 0.73
CA GLU A 231 15.76 7.58 -0.02
C GLU A 231 14.42 6.88 0.13
N LEU A 232 14.38 5.53 0.13
CA LEU A 232 13.15 4.77 0.38
C LEU A 232 12.58 5.05 1.78
N SER A 233 13.43 5.07 2.82
CA SER A 233 13.00 5.40 4.18
C SER A 233 12.49 6.84 4.29
N HIS A 234 13.12 7.77 3.57
CA HIS A 234 12.64 9.16 3.51
C HIS A 234 11.30 9.26 2.78
N ALA A 235 11.16 8.54 1.67
CA ALA A 235 9.91 8.49 0.90
C ALA A 235 8.75 7.92 1.72
N GLU A 236 8.98 6.88 2.51
CA GLU A 236 7.99 6.35 3.45
C GLU A 236 7.52 7.44 4.43
N LYS A 237 8.47 8.19 5.02
CA LYS A 237 8.14 9.29 5.93
C LYS A 237 7.28 10.37 5.23
N VAL A 238 7.66 10.79 4.04
CA VAL A 238 6.92 11.80 3.24
C VAL A 238 5.49 11.32 2.95
N PHE A 239 5.34 10.06 2.55
CA PHE A 239 4.03 9.46 2.32
C PHE A 239 3.16 9.49 3.59
N GLN A 240 3.71 9.01 4.71
CA GLN A 240 3.00 8.95 5.98
C GLN A 240 2.59 10.34 6.50
N GLU A 241 3.43 11.35 6.34
CA GLU A 241 3.09 12.74 6.71
C GLU A 241 1.92 13.27 5.85
N LYS A 242 1.96 13.01 4.53
CA LYS A 242 0.91 13.43 3.59
C LYS A 242 -0.44 12.77 3.91
N ILE A 243 -0.47 11.44 4.09
CA ILE A 243 -1.73 10.72 4.31
C ILE A 243 -2.36 11.04 5.67
N ARG A 244 -1.55 11.23 6.73
CA ARG A 244 -2.04 11.67 8.05
C ARG A 244 -2.67 13.05 7.99
N LYS A 245 -2.02 13.99 7.29
CA LYS A 245 -2.56 15.34 7.07
C LYS A 245 -3.90 15.27 6.36
N LEU A 246 -3.98 14.50 5.28
CA LEU A 246 -5.21 14.31 4.50
C LEU A 246 -6.33 13.68 5.35
N ALA A 247 -6.03 12.69 6.19
CA ALA A 247 -7.01 12.08 7.07
C ALA A 247 -7.60 13.09 8.06
N VAL A 248 -6.77 13.98 8.64
CA VAL A 248 -7.24 15.05 9.54
C VAL A 248 -8.06 16.09 8.78
N GLU A 249 -7.63 16.54 7.62
CA GLU A 249 -8.37 17.49 6.77
C GLU A 249 -9.73 16.93 6.35
N ASN A 250 -9.86 15.62 6.18
CA ASN A 250 -11.10 14.91 5.89
C ASN A 250 -11.95 14.61 7.13
N GLY A 251 -11.55 15.12 8.32
CA GLY A 251 -12.36 15.09 9.54
C GLY A 251 -12.07 13.92 10.48
N ALA A 252 -10.99 13.17 10.31
CA ALA A 252 -10.56 12.17 11.30
C ALA A 252 -9.81 12.83 12.47
N THR A 253 -9.91 12.23 13.66
CA THR A 253 -9.15 12.62 14.86
C THR A 253 -8.01 11.64 15.08
N LEU A 254 -6.78 12.09 14.92
CA LEU A 254 -5.56 11.30 15.14
C LEU A 254 -4.88 11.71 16.45
N ILE A 255 -4.69 10.78 17.38
CA ILE A 255 -3.93 11.02 18.61
C ILE A 255 -2.48 10.57 18.43
N GLN A 256 -1.52 11.49 18.59
CA GLN A 256 -0.10 11.27 18.25
C GLN A 256 0.06 10.77 16.81
N PRO A 257 -0.27 11.59 15.81
CA PRO A 257 -0.34 11.16 14.40
C PRO A 257 0.95 10.47 13.92
N GLU A 258 2.11 10.90 14.42
CA GLU A 258 3.42 10.37 14.05
C GLU A 258 3.60 8.88 14.39
N THR A 259 2.76 8.33 15.26
CA THR A 259 2.79 6.92 15.67
C THR A 259 1.79 6.05 14.90
N ILE A 260 0.97 6.65 14.03
CA ILE A 260 -0.04 5.96 13.23
C ILE A 260 0.54 5.68 11.85
N TYR A 261 0.46 4.44 11.41
CA TYR A 261 0.94 4.00 10.10
C TYR A 261 -0.24 3.64 9.20
N PHE A 262 -0.33 4.27 8.03
CA PHE A 262 -1.35 4.01 7.01
C PHE A 262 -0.76 3.24 5.82
N SER A 263 -1.52 2.30 5.28
CA SER A 263 -1.27 1.74 3.96
C SER A 263 -1.69 2.70 2.86
N TYR A 264 -1.19 2.44 1.64
CA TYR A 264 -1.44 3.30 0.46
C TYR A 264 -2.92 3.39 0.08
N ASP A 265 -3.70 2.40 0.43
CA ASP A 265 -5.12 2.20 0.09
C ASP A 265 -6.05 2.29 1.30
N THR A 266 -5.57 2.79 2.44
CA THR A 266 -6.39 2.93 3.64
C THR A 266 -7.45 4.03 3.45
N GLU A 267 -8.72 3.68 3.65
CA GLU A 267 -9.84 4.60 3.59
C GLU A 267 -10.38 4.91 4.99
N ILE A 268 -10.46 6.20 5.34
CA ILE A 268 -10.92 6.67 6.66
C ILE A 268 -12.07 7.65 6.49
N GLY A 269 -13.21 7.33 7.09
CA GLY A 269 -14.39 8.18 7.11
C GLY A 269 -14.27 9.36 8.08
N ARG A 270 -15.28 10.26 8.06
CA ARG A 270 -15.36 11.43 8.97
C ARG A 270 -15.62 10.97 10.40
N ASP A 271 -15.16 11.77 11.35
CA ASP A 271 -15.35 11.55 12.79
C ASP A 271 -14.78 10.22 13.30
N VAL A 272 -13.91 9.58 12.52
CA VAL A 272 -13.16 8.42 12.98
C VAL A 272 -12.11 8.88 13.99
N TYR A 273 -12.09 8.21 15.16
CA TYR A 273 -11.07 8.42 16.19
C TYR A 273 -10.00 7.33 16.08
N ILE A 274 -8.72 7.72 15.99
CA ILE A 274 -7.59 6.79 15.92
C ILE A 274 -6.60 7.11 17.05
N GLY A 275 -6.40 6.14 17.94
CA GLY A 275 -5.41 6.21 19.02
C GLY A 275 -3.97 6.03 18.55
N PRO A 276 -2.98 6.23 19.42
CA PRO A 276 -1.57 6.08 19.06
C PRO A 276 -1.18 4.62 18.77
N ASN A 277 -0.10 4.45 18.00
CA ASN A 277 0.49 3.15 17.66
C ASN A 277 -0.50 2.20 16.95
N VAL A 278 -1.34 2.73 16.10
CA VAL A 278 -2.21 1.94 15.22
C VAL A 278 -1.53 1.74 13.88
N VAL A 279 -1.54 0.50 13.39
CA VAL A 279 -0.98 0.12 12.09
C VAL A 279 -2.10 -0.37 11.18
N PHE A 280 -2.25 0.30 10.06
CA PHE A 280 -3.12 -0.11 8.97
C PHE A 280 -2.27 -0.75 7.87
N GLY A 281 -2.46 -2.06 7.66
CA GLY A 281 -1.98 -2.77 6.48
C GLY A 281 -2.89 -2.54 5.28
N PRO A 282 -2.58 -3.13 4.10
CA PRO A 282 -3.38 -2.99 2.91
C PRO A 282 -4.83 -3.45 3.06
N GLY A 283 -5.75 -2.80 2.31
CA GLY A 283 -7.15 -3.20 2.19
C GLY A 283 -7.99 -2.90 3.43
N VAL A 284 -7.76 -1.78 4.13
CA VAL A 284 -8.55 -1.40 5.30
C VAL A 284 -9.44 -0.21 4.98
N THR A 285 -10.74 -0.39 5.22
CA THR A 285 -11.75 0.67 5.18
C THR A 285 -12.37 0.85 6.57
N VAL A 286 -12.42 2.09 7.05
CA VAL A 286 -13.04 2.47 8.32
C VAL A 286 -14.10 3.53 8.07
N GLU A 287 -15.36 3.18 8.31
CA GLU A 287 -16.49 4.09 8.13
C GLU A 287 -16.60 5.14 9.24
N SER A 288 -17.40 6.17 8.94
CA SER A 288 -17.56 7.35 9.79
C SER A 288 -17.97 7.02 11.23
N GLY A 289 -17.41 7.75 12.20
CA GLY A 289 -17.74 7.62 13.62
C GLY A 289 -17.18 6.38 14.32
N ALA A 290 -16.43 5.53 13.63
CA ALA A 290 -15.76 4.39 14.24
C ALA A 290 -14.58 4.82 15.14
N LYS A 291 -14.20 3.96 16.10
CA LYS A 291 -13.10 4.22 17.04
C LYS A 291 -12.07 3.11 16.98
N ILE A 292 -10.85 3.45 16.61
CA ILE A 292 -9.70 2.55 16.63
C ILE A 292 -8.82 2.93 17.82
N LEU A 293 -8.79 2.08 18.83
CA LEU A 293 -8.05 2.32 20.06
C LEU A 293 -6.56 1.94 19.91
N PRO A 294 -5.69 2.36 20.83
CA PRO A 294 -4.23 2.19 20.69
C PRO A 294 -3.78 0.75 20.47
N PHE A 295 -2.63 0.61 19.77
CA PHE A 295 -1.95 -0.67 19.56
C PHE A 295 -2.75 -1.71 18.77
N CYS A 296 -3.59 -1.28 17.85
CA CYS A 296 -4.29 -2.18 16.93
C CYS A 296 -3.47 -2.40 15.65
N HIS A 297 -3.57 -3.63 15.10
CA HIS A 297 -3.05 -3.97 13.79
C HIS A 297 -4.22 -4.46 12.90
N LEU A 298 -4.47 -3.74 11.83
CA LEU A 298 -5.62 -3.95 10.94
C LEU A 298 -5.13 -4.21 9.52
N GLU A 299 -5.69 -5.22 8.85
CA GLU A 299 -5.31 -5.59 7.49
C GLU A 299 -6.49 -6.26 6.80
N GLY A 300 -6.78 -5.89 5.54
CA GLY A 300 -7.80 -6.51 4.70
C GLY A 300 -9.16 -6.62 5.39
N CYS A 301 -9.61 -5.55 6.04
CA CYS A 301 -10.83 -5.56 6.83
C CYS A 301 -11.68 -4.31 6.60
N HIS A 302 -13.00 -4.48 6.79
CA HIS A 302 -13.98 -3.42 6.78
C HIS A 302 -14.58 -3.21 8.17
N ILE A 303 -14.60 -1.96 8.62
CA ILE A 303 -15.11 -1.55 9.94
C ILE A 303 -16.24 -0.55 9.71
N SER A 304 -17.48 -0.99 9.91
CA SER A 304 -18.64 -0.13 9.69
C SER A 304 -18.86 0.89 10.81
N GLN A 305 -19.76 1.79 10.53
CA GLN A 305 -20.09 2.98 11.33
C GLN A 305 -20.32 2.67 12.81
N GLY A 306 -19.77 3.52 13.68
CA GLY A 306 -19.97 3.45 15.13
C GLY A 306 -19.29 2.28 15.84
N SER A 307 -18.56 1.44 15.10
CA SER A 307 -17.85 0.31 15.67
C SER A 307 -16.61 0.74 16.44
N GLN A 308 -16.22 -0.05 17.44
CA GLN A 308 -15.03 0.19 18.26
C GLN A 308 -14.10 -1.01 18.21
N VAL A 309 -12.82 -0.79 17.91
CA VAL A 309 -11.78 -1.82 17.83
C VAL A 309 -10.63 -1.48 18.77
N GLY A 310 -10.23 -2.47 19.59
CA GLY A 310 -9.09 -2.35 20.48
C GLY A 310 -9.42 -2.02 21.94
N PRO A 311 -8.38 -1.67 22.76
CA PRO A 311 -6.96 -1.63 22.36
C PRO A 311 -6.36 -3.04 22.15
N PHE A 312 -5.16 -3.12 21.53
CA PHE A 312 -4.46 -4.38 21.30
C PHE A 312 -5.29 -5.43 20.53
N ALA A 313 -6.06 -5.02 19.56
CA ALA A 313 -6.81 -5.91 18.68
C ALA A 313 -6.07 -6.15 17.36
N ARG A 314 -6.25 -7.34 16.79
CA ARG A 314 -5.76 -7.68 15.46
C ARG A 314 -6.91 -8.08 14.56
N LEU A 315 -7.14 -7.32 13.49
CA LEU A 315 -8.05 -7.71 12.41
C LEU A 315 -7.24 -8.14 11.20
N ARG A 316 -7.58 -9.30 10.66
CA ARG A 316 -6.89 -9.94 9.54
C ARG A 316 -7.78 -10.00 8.31
N PRO A 317 -7.21 -10.28 7.11
CA PRO A 317 -7.96 -10.31 5.86
C PRO A 317 -9.25 -11.13 5.91
N GLY A 318 -10.29 -10.55 5.29
CA GLY A 318 -11.64 -11.12 5.26
C GLY A 318 -12.45 -10.86 6.53
N THR A 319 -12.04 -9.90 7.36
CA THR A 319 -12.85 -9.49 8.53
C THR A 319 -13.80 -8.37 8.13
N GLU A 320 -15.09 -8.59 8.40
CA GLU A 320 -16.19 -7.66 8.20
C GLU A 320 -16.86 -7.37 9.55
N LEU A 321 -16.80 -6.12 10.01
CA LEU A 321 -17.51 -5.66 11.19
C LEU A 321 -18.67 -4.79 10.76
N SER A 322 -19.90 -5.21 11.05
CA SER A 322 -21.10 -4.41 10.83
C SER A 322 -21.20 -3.24 11.83
N GLU A 323 -22.28 -2.46 11.78
CA GLU A 323 -22.46 -1.29 12.60
C GLU A 323 -22.46 -1.58 14.12
N ASN A 324 -21.89 -0.67 14.91
CA ASN A 324 -21.88 -0.70 16.36
C ASN A 324 -21.27 -1.98 16.98
N VAL A 325 -20.43 -2.70 16.26
CA VAL A 325 -19.68 -3.85 16.77
C VAL A 325 -18.60 -3.39 17.74
N ARG A 326 -18.32 -4.20 18.76
CA ARG A 326 -17.23 -3.97 19.70
C ARG A 326 -16.24 -5.13 19.70
N ILE A 327 -15.01 -4.86 19.28
CA ILE A 327 -13.88 -5.76 19.39
C ILE A 327 -12.94 -5.18 20.46
N GLY A 328 -12.72 -5.91 21.53
CA GLY A 328 -11.92 -5.41 22.66
C GLY A 328 -10.46 -5.89 22.64
N ASN A 329 -9.85 -5.89 23.80
CA ASN A 329 -8.41 -6.10 23.96
C ASN A 329 -8.00 -7.57 23.79
N PHE A 330 -6.87 -7.77 23.12
CA PHE A 330 -6.30 -9.09 22.84
C PHE A 330 -7.28 -10.02 22.09
N VAL A 331 -8.03 -9.44 21.17
CA VAL A 331 -8.94 -10.17 20.29
C VAL A 331 -8.32 -10.21 18.89
N GLU A 332 -8.25 -11.41 18.32
CA GLU A 332 -7.89 -11.60 16.92
C GLU A 332 -9.12 -12.08 16.14
N VAL A 333 -9.43 -11.39 15.03
CA VAL A 333 -10.51 -11.76 14.10
C VAL A 333 -9.91 -11.99 12.70
N LYS A 334 -10.31 -13.09 12.05
CA LYS A 334 -9.81 -13.47 10.73
C LYS A 334 -10.93 -14.10 9.89
N ASN A 335 -11.08 -13.65 8.64
CA ASN A 335 -12.02 -14.23 7.66
C ASN A 335 -13.40 -14.50 8.29
N SER A 336 -13.93 -13.47 8.95
CA SER A 336 -15.13 -13.59 9.79
C SER A 336 -16.01 -12.36 9.70
N ILE A 337 -17.31 -12.58 9.79
CA ILE A 337 -18.33 -11.53 9.79
C ILE A 337 -18.86 -11.41 11.21
N VAL A 338 -18.85 -10.19 11.76
CA VAL A 338 -19.47 -9.87 13.05
C VAL A 338 -20.60 -8.90 12.80
N SER A 339 -21.84 -9.36 13.00
CA SER A 339 -23.04 -8.58 12.72
C SER A 339 -23.32 -7.51 13.77
N GLN A 340 -24.24 -6.61 13.42
CA GLN A 340 -24.57 -5.40 14.15
C GLN A 340 -24.76 -5.60 15.66
N GLY A 341 -24.18 -4.70 16.45
CA GLY A 341 -24.33 -4.66 17.92
C GLY A 341 -23.63 -5.78 18.68
N SER A 342 -22.99 -6.72 18.00
CA SER A 342 -22.31 -7.86 18.63
C SER A 342 -20.98 -7.46 19.26
N LYS A 343 -20.56 -8.20 20.30
CA LYS A 343 -19.44 -7.87 21.17
C LYS A 343 -18.50 -9.06 21.34
N VAL A 344 -17.21 -8.82 21.08
CA VAL A 344 -16.10 -9.73 21.33
C VAL A 344 -15.04 -8.93 22.12
N ASN A 345 -15.16 -8.90 23.44
CA ASN A 345 -14.47 -7.87 24.21
C ASN A 345 -13.09 -8.28 24.77
N HIS A 346 -12.77 -9.56 24.91
CA HIS A 346 -11.58 -9.95 25.67
C HIS A 346 -10.98 -11.29 25.22
N LEU A 347 -9.65 -11.30 24.96
CA LEU A 347 -8.82 -12.51 24.93
C LEU A 347 -9.37 -13.62 24.02
N SER A 348 -9.94 -13.30 22.86
CA SER A 348 -10.64 -14.26 22.01
C SER A 348 -10.02 -14.41 20.64
N TYR A 349 -10.11 -15.61 20.07
CA TYR A 349 -9.79 -15.87 18.68
C TYR A 349 -11.05 -16.25 17.88
N ILE A 350 -11.36 -15.45 16.88
CA ILE A 350 -12.51 -15.60 15.99
C ILE A 350 -11.99 -15.83 14.56
N GLY A 351 -12.00 -17.06 14.12
CA GLY A 351 -11.51 -17.44 12.79
C GLY A 351 -12.55 -18.22 11.98
N ASP A 352 -12.70 -17.85 10.70
CA ASP A 352 -13.61 -18.50 9.75
C ASP A 352 -15.06 -18.61 10.29
N THR A 353 -15.59 -17.52 10.89
CA THR A 353 -16.83 -17.52 11.68
C THR A 353 -17.82 -16.46 11.20
N SER A 354 -19.11 -16.74 11.27
CA SER A 354 -20.16 -15.72 11.22
C SER A 354 -20.82 -15.60 12.59
N ILE A 355 -20.89 -14.37 13.11
CA ILE A 355 -21.58 -14.03 14.37
C ILE A 355 -22.78 -13.16 14.02
N GLY A 356 -23.97 -13.59 14.45
CA GLY A 356 -25.22 -12.86 14.25
C GLY A 356 -25.32 -11.59 15.09
N GLU A 357 -26.48 -10.93 15.01
CA GLU A 357 -26.72 -9.63 15.64
C GLU A 357 -26.83 -9.73 17.16
N ASN A 358 -26.43 -8.66 17.86
CA ASN A 358 -26.57 -8.48 19.31
C ASN A 358 -26.04 -9.64 20.16
N SER A 359 -25.10 -10.43 19.63
CA SER A 359 -24.50 -11.56 20.31
C SER A 359 -23.29 -11.12 21.15
N ASN A 360 -23.12 -11.79 22.30
CA ASN A 360 -22.01 -11.51 23.21
C ASN A 360 -21.08 -12.73 23.32
N ILE A 361 -19.85 -12.54 22.92
CA ILE A 361 -18.80 -13.57 22.98
C ILE A 361 -18.01 -13.39 24.28
N GLY A 362 -18.08 -14.40 25.16
CA GLY A 362 -17.42 -14.38 26.46
C GLY A 362 -15.89 -14.37 26.35
N ALA A 363 -15.23 -13.81 27.37
CA ALA A 363 -13.78 -13.71 27.43
C ALA A 363 -13.10 -15.10 27.29
N GLY A 364 -12.04 -15.17 26.52
CA GLY A 364 -11.30 -16.42 26.30
C GLY A 364 -11.99 -17.41 25.36
N THR A 365 -12.96 -16.97 24.58
CA THR A 365 -13.59 -17.82 23.56
C THR A 365 -12.62 -18.08 22.40
N ILE A 366 -12.47 -19.35 22.04
CA ILE A 366 -11.61 -19.80 20.94
C ILE A 366 -12.43 -20.57 19.92
N ILE A 367 -12.39 -20.15 18.68
CA ILE A 367 -12.88 -20.94 17.55
C ILE A 367 -11.78 -21.90 17.10
N CYS A 368 -11.96 -23.19 17.33
CA CYS A 368 -11.03 -24.23 16.89
C CYS A 368 -11.35 -24.58 15.43
N ASN A 369 -10.97 -23.68 14.51
CA ASN A 369 -11.34 -23.72 13.09
C ASN A 369 -10.40 -24.57 12.21
N TYR A 370 -9.32 -25.12 12.75
CA TYR A 370 -8.29 -25.85 12.00
C TYR A 370 -8.07 -27.26 12.59
N ASP A 371 -8.18 -28.28 11.77
CA ASP A 371 -8.03 -29.69 12.15
C ASP A 371 -6.63 -30.28 11.91
N GLY A 372 -5.68 -29.44 11.50
CA GLY A 372 -4.32 -29.81 11.10
C GLY A 372 -4.14 -29.89 9.59
N VAL A 373 -5.21 -29.94 8.80
CA VAL A 373 -5.20 -30.00 7.33
C VAL A 373 -6.16 -28.96 6.73
N ASN A 374 -7.42 -28.95 7.18
CA ASN A 374 -8.50 -28.14 6.65
C ASN A 374 -8.97 -27.08 7.65
N LYS A 375 -9.59 -26.03 7.12
CA LYS A 375 -10.31 -25.03 7.91
C LYS A 375 -11.80 -25.24 7.80
N HIS A 376 -12.48 -25.12 8.92
CA HIS A 376 -13.91 -25.32 9.06
C HIS A 376 -14.58 -24.05 9.57
N ARG A 377 -15.82 -23.81 9.14
CA ARG A 377 -16.60 -22.64 9.53
C ARG A 377 -17.44 -22.90 10.75
N THR A 378 -17.59 -21.88 11.59
CA THR A 378 -18.53 -21.82 12.72
C THR A 378 -19.62 -20.80 12.40
N LYS A 379 -20.87 -21.10 12.75
CA LYS A 379 -21.98 -20.16 12.70
C LYS A 379 -22.51 -19.91 14.10
N ILE A 380 -22.57 -18.64 14.50
CA ILE A 380 -23.18 -18.20 15.77
C ILE A 380 -24.36 -17.31 15.38
N GLY A 381 -25.54 -17.65 15.88
CA GLY A 381 -26.78 -16.95 15.57
C GLY A 381 -26.90 -15.57 16.25
N ASP A 382 -28.12 -15.03 16.19
CA ASP A 382 -28.47 -13.75 16.80
C ASP A 382 -28.76 -13.88 18.28
N GLU A 383 -28.50 -12.84 19.07
CA GLU A 383 -28.77 -12.77 20.52
C GLU A 383 -28.15 -13.93 21.32
N VAL A 384 -27.04 -14.50 20.83
CA VAL A 384 -26.33 -15.59 21.50
C VAL A 384 -25.44 -15.03 22.61
N PHE A 385 -25.41 -15.75 23.75
CA PHE A 385 -24.49 -15.48 24.85
C PHE A 385 -23.52 -16.64 25.04
N LEU A 386 -22.26 -16.48 24.63
CA LEU A 386 -21.21 -17.43 24.94
C LEU A 386 -20.60 -17.12 26.30
N GLY A 387 -20.60 -18.10 27.21
CA GLY A 387 -19.90 -17.99 28.50
C GLY A 387 -18.38 -17.92 28.30
N SER A 388 -17.67 -17.35 29.26
CA SER A 388 -16.20 -17.24 29.20
C SER A 388 -15.53 -18.61 29.06
N ASN A 389 -14.37 -18.64 28.37
CA ASN A 389 -13.59 -19.85 28.06
C ASN A 389 -14.42 -20.93 27.33
N THR A 390 -15.32 -20.51 26.44
CA THR A 390 -16.02 -21.45 25.54
C THR A 390 -15.09 -21.81 24.39
N LEU A 391 -14.90 -23.08 24.10
CA LEU A 391 -14.19 -23.58 22.92
C LEU A 391 -15.22 -24.11 21.92
N LEU A 392 -15.20 -23.66 20.68
CA LEU A 392 -16.06 -24.17 19.61
C LEU A 392 -15.20 -24.96 18.61
N VAL A 393 -15.40 -26.28 18.61
CA VAL A 393 -14.70 -27.20 17.70
C VAL A 393 -15.45 -27.21 16.37
N ALA A 394 -14.96 -26.45 15.40
CA ALA A 394 -15.61 -26.34 14.11
C ALA A 394 -15.53 -27.64 13.29
N PRO A 395 -16.54 -27.95 12.43
CA PRO A 395 -17.72 -27.13 12.17
C PRO A 395 -18.82 -27.30 13.22
N VAL A 396 -19.36 -26.18 13.72
CA VAL A 396 -20.55 -26.20 14.63
C VAL A 396 -21.45 -24.98 14.35
N THR A 397 -22.74 -25.15 14.63
CA THR A 397 -23.73 -24.08 14.57
C THR A 397 -24.30 -23.84 15.97
N VAL A 398 -24.34 -22.57 16.38
CA VAL A 398 -24.97 -22.12 17.63
C VAL A 398 -26.23 -21.36 17.25
N GLY A 399 -27.40 -21.90 17.61
CA GLY A 399 -28.69 -21.33 17.23
C GLY A 399 -28.99 -20.01 17.92
N ASN A 400 -29.92 -19.25 17.36
CA ASN A 400 -30.31 -17.93 17.88
C ASN A 400 -30.77 -18.05 19.36
N GLN A 401 -30.50 -17.01 20.15
CA GLN A 401 -30.94 -16.90 21.55
C GLN A 401 -30.45 -18.04 22.45
N SER A 402 -29.41 -18.77 22.02
CA SER A 402 -28.82 -19.85 22.80
C SER A 402 -27.65 -19.34 23.66
N MET A 403 -27.26 -20.17 24.62
CA MET A 403 -26.21 -19.83 25.56
C MET A 403 -25.23 -20.99 25.75
N THR A 404 -23.99 -20.66 26.12
CA THR A 404 -23.05 -21.65 26.68
C THR A 404 -22.71 -21.32 28.13
N ALA A 405 -22.61 -22.31 28.99
CA ALA A 405 -22.07 -22.14 30.33
C ALA A 405 -20.54 -21.89 30.24
N THR A 406 -19.98 -21.10 31.15
CA THR A 406 -18.54 -20.86 31.27
C THR A 406 -17.72 -22.15 31.26
N GLY A 407 -16.66 -22.23 30.47
CA GLY A 407 -15.78 -23.39 30.35
C GLY A 407 -16.37 -24.54 29.52
N THR A 408 -17.37 -24.28 28.67
CA THR A 408 -17.97 -25.28 27.79
C THR A 408 -17.09 -25.54 26.56
N ILE A 409 -16.92 -26.81 26.22
CA ILE A 409 -16.36 -27.27 24.95
C ILE A 409 -17.54 -27.73 24.08
N VAL A 410 -17.78 -27.01 23.00
CA VAL A 410 -18.86 -27.26 22.03
C VAL A 410 -18.32 -28.12 20.90
N THR A 411 -18.86 -29.32 20.77
CA THR A 411 -18.49 -30.32 19.73
C THR A 411 -19.66 -30.74 18.87
N LYS A 412 -20.86 -30.21 19.14
CA LYS A 412 -22.12 -30.47 18.42
C LYS A 412 -22.91 -29.17 18.33
N ASP A 413 -23.76 -29.07 17.34
CA ASP A 413 -24.67 -27.95 17.19
C ASP A 413 -25.52 -27.73 18.44
N ILE A 414 -25.75 -26.44 18.74
CA ILE A 414 -26.63 -26.00 19.83
C ILE A 414 -27.93 -25.50 19.20
N PRO A 415 -29.06 -26.12 19.47
CA PRO A 415 -30.36 -25.65 19.00
C PRO A 415 -30.70 -24.24 19.51
N GLN A 416 -31.61 -23.55 18.80
CA GLN A 416 -32.11 -22.26 19.21
C GLN A 416 -32.69 -22.30 20.64
N GLY A 417 -32.33 -21.30 21.46
CA GLY A 417 -32.83 -21.16 22.84
C GLY A 417 -32.22 -22.09 23.86
N ASP A 418 -31.32 -22.99 23.47
CA ASP A 418 -30.74 -23.98 24.39
C ASP A 418 -29.57 -23.43 25.19
N LEU A 419 -29.37 -23.95 26.40
CA LEU A 419 -28.16 -23.77 27.21
C LEU A 419 -27.26 -25.01 27.10
N ALA A 420 -26.10 -24.86 26.44
CA ALA A 420 -25.11 -25.94 26.38
C ALA A 420 -24.16 -25.91 27.60
N ILE A 421 -23.96 -27.08 28.21
CA ILE A 421 -23.03 -27.27 29.34
C ILE A 421 -22.11 -28.45 29.01
N GLY A 422 -20.87 -28.14 28.62
CA GLY A 422 -19.87 -29.14 28.21
C GLY A 422 -18.62 -29.11 29.09
N ARG A 423 -18.80 -29.22 30.41
CA ARG A 423 -17.71 -29.26 31.41
C ARG A 423 -17.96 -30.29 32.48
N THR A 424 -16.88 -30.78 33.09
CA THR A 424 -16.96 -31.72 34.22
C THR A 424 -17.55 -31.05 35.47
N LYS A 425 -18.26 -31.83 36.31
CA LYS A 425 -18.75 -31.36 37.60
C LYS A 425 -17.56 -31.08 38.55
N GLN A 426 -17.59 -29.98 39.26
CA GLN A 426 -16.56 -29.64 40.22
C GLN A 426 -16.57 -30.62 41.39
N GLU A 427 -15.38 -31.09 41.80
CA GLU A 427 -15.16 -31.92 42.98
C GLU A 427 -14.12 -31.25 43.90
N ASN A 428 -14.46 -31.03 45.16
CA ASN A 428 -13.56 -30.47 46.17
C ASN A 428 -12.94 -31.56 47.02
N LYS A 429 -11.62 -31.75 46.94
CA LYS A 429 -10.88 -32.72 47.79
C LYS A 429 -10.31 -32.04 49.02
N THR A 430 -10.99 -32.15 50.13
CA THR A 430 -10.66 -31.46 51.38
C THR A 430 -9.22 -31.78 51.84
N GLY A 431 -8.42 -30.73 52.10
CA GLY A 431 -7.05 -30.82 52.56
C GLY A 431 -6.03 -31.36 51.55
N TYR A 432 -6.45 -31.75 50.33
CA TYR A 432 -5.52 -32.35 49.36
C TYR A 432 -4.45 -31.37 48.84
N ALA A 433 -4.79 -30.10 48.66
CA ALA A 433 -3.83 -29.09 48.26
C ALA A 433 -2.66 -28.94 49.25
N ASN A 434 -2.96 -28.93 50.55
CA ASN A 434 -1.93 -28.85 51.62
C ASN A 434 -1.03 -30.11 51.60
N LYS A 435 -1.62 -31.30 51.39
CA LYS A 435 -0.87 -32.57 51.29
C LYS A 435 0.04 -32.56 50.06
N LEU A 436 -0.47 -32.12 48.90
CA LEU A 436 0.31 -32.02 47.66
C LEU A 436 1.47 -31.04 47.78
N MET A 437 1.24 -29.82 48.37
CA MET A 437 2.29 -28.84 48.58
C MET A 437 3.39 -29.30 49.52
N LYS A 438 3.05 -30.03 50.58
CA LYS A 438 4.05 -30.65 51.49
C LYS A 438 4.93 -31.66 50.72
N LEU A 439 4.30 -32.51 49.89
CA LEU A 439 5.01 -33.49 49.05
C LEU A 439 5.97 -32.83 48.05
N LEU A 440 5.50 -31.79 47.33
CA LEU A 440 6.31 -31.06 46.39
C LEU A 440 7.52 -30.37 47.05
N LYS A 441 7.30 -29.72 48.19
CA LYS A 441 8.39 -29.11 49.00
C LYS A 441 9.40 -30.13 49.49
N SER A 442 8.99 -31.33 49.89
CA SER A 442 9.89 -32.40 50.33
C SER A 442 10.73 -32.95 49.14
N LYS A 443 10.14 -33.04 47.93
CA LYS A 443 10.87 -33.45 46.72
C LYS A 443 11.91 -32.40 46.27
N LYS A 444 11.61 -31.09 46.45
CA LYS A 444 12.57 -30.02 46.17
C LYS A 444 13.78 -30.06 47.09
N LYS A 445 13.58 -30.24 48.42
CA LYS A 445 14.66 -30.38 49.38
C LYS A 445 15.58 -31.60 49.14
N ARG A 446 15.15 -32.59 48.37
CA ARG A 446 15.96 -33.77 48.00
C ARG A 446 16.75 -33.58 46.74
N LYS A 447 16.55 -32.48 45.99
CA LYS A 447 17.26 -32.18 44.76
C LYS A 447 18.33 -31.11 44.92
N ASP A 448 18.35 -30.38 46.03
CA ASP A 448 19.42 -29.43 46.39
C ASP A 448 20.33 -30.22 47.38
N PRO A 449 21.60 -30.56 46.99
CA PRO A 449 22.55 -31.22 47.88
C PRO A 449 23.08 -30.24 48.93
#